data_1adc101f6155f8671d4ed0adaffc9a41
#
_entry.id   1adc101f6155f8671d4ed0adaffc9a41
#
_cell.length_a   1.000
_cell.length_b   1.000
_cell.length_c   1.000
_cell.angle_alpha   90.00
_cell.angle_beta   90.00
_cell.angle_gamma   90.00
#
_symmetry.space_group_name_H-M   'P 1'
#
loop_
_entity.id
_entity.type
_entity.pdbx_description
1 polymer ?
#
loop_
_entity_poly.entity_id
_entity_poly.type
_entity_poly.pdbx_seq_one_letter_code
_entity_poly.pdbx_strand_id
1 'polypeptide(L)'
;GEITIKDCYDGDTCTSSDGEKIRLACIDTPELKGKRAKPNEAIAAKNFLNEMIKGEKVSIRRVTEDKYGRTVGELSFNGENLQQLLVKEGHAEIYKKYSKPCKWAS
;
A
#
# COMPACT_ATOMS: atom_id res chain seq x y z
N GLY A 1 13.49 -6.77 -5.63
CA GLY A 1 14.23 -6.41 -4.45
C GLY A 1 13.43 -6.59 -3.16
N GLU A 2 14.09 -6.36 -2.05
CA GLU A 2 13.49 -6.47 -0.72
C GLU A 2 13.75 -5.20 0.08
N ILE A 3 12.78 -4.85 0.92
CA ILE A 3 12.92 -3.73 1.88
C ILE A 3 12.34 -4.15 3.23
N THR A 4 12.81 -3.52 4.29
CA THR A 4 12.22 -3.71 5.63
C THR A 4 11.26 -2.56 5.90
N ILE A 5 10.05 -2.88 6.31
CA ILE A 5 9.02 -1.87 6.57
C ILE A 5 9.18 -1.33 7.98
N LYS A 6 9.33 -0.02 8.11
CA LYS A 6 9.33 0.64 9.41
C LYS A 6 7.92 0.74 9.95
N ASP A 7 7.00 1.31 9.18
CA ASP A 7 5.58 1.37 9.48
C ASP A 7 4.79 1.78 8.23
N CYS A 8 3.48 1.67 8.32
CA CYS A 8 2.57 2.15 7.28
C CYS A 8 1.73 3.29 7.86
N TYR A 9 1.77 4.42 7.19
CA TYR A 9 1.06 5.63 7.61
C TYR A 9 -0.46 5.47 7.50
N ASP A 10 -0.88 4.80 6.43
CA ASP A 10 -2.29 4.45 6.19
C ASP A 10 -2.33 3.14 5.40
N GLY A 11 -3.49 2.81 4.85
CA GLY A 11 -3.66 1.52 4.17
C GLY A 11 -2.94 1.40 2.83
N ASP A 12 -2.38 2.48 2.30
CA ASP A 12 -1.69 2.43 1.00
C ASP A 12 -0.34 3.15 0.96
N THR A 13 0.18 3.57 2.11
CA THR A 13 1.49 4.25 2.17
C THR A 13 2.33 3.73 3.32
N CYS A 14 3.52 3.25 3.02
CA CYS A 14 4.46 2.73 4.01
C CYS A 14 5.81 3.39 3.87
N THR A 15 6.60 3.37 4.94
CA THR A 15 7.97 3.87 4.95
C THR A 15 8.90 2.73 5.28
N SER A 16 9.98 2.58 4.52
CA SER A 16 11.00 1.58 4.82
C SER A 16 11.93 2.06 5.92
N SER A 17 12.71 1.13 6.48
CA SER A 17 13.70 1.47 7.49
C SER A 17 14.78 2.43 6.97
N ASP A 18 14.98 2.47 5.65
CA ASP A 18 15.91 3.40 5.00
C ASP A 18 15.28 4.75 4.68
N GLY A 19 14.02 4.94 5.03
CA GLY A 19 13.32 6.20 4.80
C GLY A 19 12.62 6.32 3.44
N GLU A 20 12.66 5.28 2.62
CA GLU A 20 11.94 5.29 1.35
C GLU A 20 10.43 5.26 1.61
N LYS A 21 9.70 6.20 1.01
CA LYS A 21 8.24 6.23 1.10
C LYS A 21 7.64 5.49 -0.08
N ILE A 22 6.78 4.52 0.20
CA ILE A 22 6.17 3.68 -0.81
C ILE A 22 4.66 3.90 -0.82
N ARG A 23 4.14 4.29 -1.96
CA ARG A 23 2.71 4.32 -2.26
C ARG A 23 2.37 2.99 -2.92
N LEU A 24 1.53 2.19 -2.27
CA LEU A 24 1.15 0.89 -2.83
C LEU A 24 0.42 1.09 -4.15
N ALA A 25 0.87 0.36 -5.17
CA ALA A 25 0.41 0.54 -6.54
C ALA A 25 -1.01 0.04 -6.76
N CYS A 26 -1.74 0.69 -7.65
CA CYS A 26 -2.98 0.19 -8.25
C CYS A 26 -4.19 0.16 -7.33
N ILE A 27 -4.06 0.59 -6.10
CA ILE A 27 -5.17 0.60 -5.14
C ILE A 27 -5.36 1.97 -4.53
N ASP A 28 -6.55 2.16 -3.96
CA ASP A 28 -6.88 3.33 -3.18
C ASP A 28 -7.56 2.87 -1.90
N THR A 29 -7.19 3.47 -0.78
CA THR A 29 -7.76 3.12 0.53
C THR A 29 -8.48 4.34 1.10
N PRO A 30 -9.39 4.14 2.07
CA PRO A 30 -10.07 5.26 2.70
C PRO A 30 -9.11 6.25 3.34
N GLU A 31 -9.46 7.53 3.29
CA GLU A 31 -8.63 8.61 3.82
C GLU A 31 -8.91 8.85 5.29
N LEU A 32 -7.84 9.19 6.04
CA LEU A 32 -7.94 9.53 7.46
C LEU A 32 -8.51 10.92 7.67
N LYS A 33 -8.22 11.86 6.76
CA LYS A 33 -8.56 13.28 6.88
C LYS A 33 -9.09 13.82 5.57
N GLY A 34 -9.80 14.93 5.63
CA GLY A 34 -10.31 15.62 4.45
C GLY A 34 -11.81 15.46 4.28
N LYS A 35 -12.34 16.05 3.21
CA LYS A 35 -13.80 16.09 2.96
C LYS A 35 -14.41 14.71 2.73
N ARG A 36 -13.61 13.78 2.21
CA ARG A 36 -14.05 12.41 1.89
C ARG A 36 -13.52 11.39 2.87
N ALA A 37 -13.11 11.85 4.04
CA ALA A 37 -12.51 10.97 5.03
C ALA A 37 -13.53 9.94 5.53
N LYS A 38 -13.03 8.72 5.70
CA LYS A 38 -13.73 7.62 6.36
C LYS A 38 -12.78 7.08 7.42
N PRO A 39 -12.67 7.79 8.56
CA PRO A 39 -11.61 7.52 9.54
C PRO A 39 -11.61 6.08 10.06
N ASN A 40 -12.78 5.50 10.33
CA ASN A 40 -12.85 4.14 10.87
C ASN A 40 -12.34 3.11 9.86
N GLU A 41 -12.74 3.24 8.59
CA GLU A 41 -12.29 2.35 7.54
C GLU A 41 -10.79 2.56 7.25
N ALA A 42 -10.33 3.81 7.31
CA ALA A 42 -8.93 4.15 7.09
C ALA A 42 -8.04 3.54 8.19
N ILE A 43 -8.47 3.64 9.44
CA ILE A 43 -7.75 3.06 10.58
C ILE A 43 -7.72 1.54 10.46
N ALA A 44 -8.83 0.92 10.08
CA ALA A 44 -8.88 -0.54 9.89
C ALA A 44 -7.89 -1.00 8.82
N ALA A 45 -7.83 -0.31 7.70
CA ALA A 45 -6.89 -0.64 6.62
C ALA A 45 -5.44 -0.47 7.07
N LYS A 46 -5.14 0.64 7.74
CA LYS A 46 -3.81 0.90 8.30
C LYS A 46 -3.40 -0.19 9.28
N ASN A 47 -4.28 -0.55 10.21
CA ASN A 47 -3.98 -1.56 11.24
C ASN A 47 -3.78 -2.93 10.60
N PHE A 48 -4.62 -3.28 9.63
CA PHE A 48 -4.48 -4.54 8.91
C PHE A 48 -3.09 -4.66 8.27
N LEU A 49 -2.67 -3.62 7.58
CA LEU A 49 -1.38 -3.62 6.89
C LEU A 49 -0.22 -3.65 7.88
N ASN A 50 -0.25 -2.83 8.93
CA ASN A 50 0.81 -2.80 9.93
C ASN A 50 0.93 -4.12 10.70
N GLU A 51 -0.19 -4.75 11.03
CA GLU A 51 -0.16 -6.05 11.71
C GLU A 51 0.54 -7.11 10.86
N MET A 52 0.42 -7.02 9.54
CA MET A 52 1.07 -7.99 8.65
C MET A 52 2.55 -7.69 8.44
N ILE A 53 2.93 -6.44 8.21
CA ILE A 53 4.26 -6.17 7.66
C ILE A 53 5.11 -5.18 8.45
N LYS A 54 4.60 -4.57 9.51
CA LYS A 54 5.44 -3.66 10.30
C LYS A 54 6.64 -4.42 10.87
N GLY A 55 7.84 -3.93 10.58
CA GLY A 55 9.07 -4.58 11.02
C GLY A 55 9.52 -5.74 10.15
N GLU A 56 8.74 -6.11 9.15
CA GLU A 56 9.02 -7.27 8.30
C GLU A 56 9.76 -6.89 7.03
N LYS A 57 10.49 -7.85 6.50
CA LYS A 57 11.13 -7.74 5.20
C LYS A 57 10.14 -8.19 4.13
N VAL A 58 9.86 -7.32 3.17
CA VAL A 58 8.90 -7.58 2.10
C VAL A 58 9.56 -7.45 0.74
N SER A 59 8.99 -8.10 -0.26
CA SER A 59 9.42 -7.92 -1.65
C SER A 59 8.77 -6.68 -2.22
N ILE A 60 9.52 -5.95 -3.05
CA ILE A 60 9.01 -4.75 -3.72
C ILE A 60 9.30 -4.82 -5.22
N ARG A 61 8.30 -4.49 -6.01
CA ARG A 61 8.45 -4.23 -7.44
C ARG A 61 8.15 -2.75 -7.67
N ARG A 62 9.19 -1.96 -7.91
CA ARG A 62 9.03 -0.52 -8.14
C ARG A 62 8.46 -0.29 -9.53
N VAL A 63 7.42 0.54 -9.61
CA VAL A 63 6.73 0.85 -10.85
C VAL A 63 7.14 2.21 -11.37
N THR A 64 7.03 3.24 -10.54
CA THR A 64 7.36 4.61 -10.90
C THR A 64 7.55 5.44 -9.64
N GLU A 65 7.79 6.72 -9.81
CA GLU A 65 7.83 7.69 -8.72
C GLU A 65 6.71 8.69 -8.94
N ASP A 66 6.00 9.06 -7.88
CA ASP A 66 4.92 10.03 -8.02
C ASP A 66 5.43 11.46 -7.83
N LYS A 67 4.55 12.44 -8.02
CA LYS A 67 4.91 13.86 -7.95
C LYS A 67 5.30 14.32 -6.54
N TYR A 68 5.05 13.50 -5.53
CA TYR A 68 5.41 13.79 -4.14
C TYR A 68 6.72 13.13 -3.71
N GLY A 69 7.42 12.50 -4.65
CA GLY A 69 8.69 11.83 -4.36
C GLY A 69 8.54 10.44 -3.74
N ARG A 70 7.33 9.89 -3.73
CA ARG A 70 7.13 8.53 -3.24
C ARG A 70 7.36 7.52 -4.35
N THR A 71 7.91 6.37 -3.97
CA THR A 71 7.98 5.23 -4.89
C THR A 71 6.59 4.61 -4.99
N VAL A 72 6.07 4.52 -6.21
CA VAL A 72 4.85 3.73 -6.44
C VAL A 72 5.32 2.30 -6.70
N GLY A 73 4.93 1.39 -5.83
CA GLY A 73 5.44 0.02 -5.90
C GLY A 73 4.42 -1.01 -5.46
N GLU A 74 4.67 -2.23 -5.89
CA GLU A 74 3.85 -3.36 -5.52
C GLU A 74 4.60 -4.18 -4.49
N LEU A 75 3.97 -4.39 -3.32
CA LEU A 75 4.58 -5.12 -2.21
C LEU A 75 3.99 -6.51 -2.12
N SER A 76 4.85 -7.48 -1.81
CA SER A 76 4.44 -8.86 -1.57
C SER A 76 5.11 -9.37 -0.30
N PHE A 77 4.42 -10.22 0.43
CA PHE A 77 4.93 -10.80 1.67
C PHE A 77 4.49 -12.26 1.76
N ASN A 78 5.45 -13.15 1.99
CA ASN A 78 5.20 -14.60 2.05
C ASN A 78 4.47 -15.12 0.80
N GLY A 79 4.87 -14.60 -0.38
CA GLY A 79 4.29 -15.01 -1.65
C GLY A 79 2.93 -14.41 -1.96
N GLU A 80 2.44 -13.53 -1.12
CA GLU A 80 1.11 -12.93 -1.25
C GLU A 80 1.23 -11.47 -1.67
N ASN A 81 0.48 -11.07 -2.69
CA ASN A 81 0.40 -9.69 -3.14
C ASN A 81 -0.45 -8.90 -2.14
N LEU A 82 0.15 -7.93 -1.47
CA LEU A 82 -0.51 -7.20 -0.40
C LEU A 82 -1.62 -6.29 -0.91
N GLN A 83 -1.47 -5.74 -2.11
CA GLN A 83 -2.46 -4.88 -2.72
C GLN A 83 -3.73 -5.67 -3.03
N GLN A 84 -3.55 -6.83 -3.63
CA GLN A 84 -4.66 -7.72 -3.95
C GLN A 84 -5.36 -8.20 -2.68
N LEU A 85 -4.60 -8.49 -1.65
CA LEU A 85 -5.14 -8.92 -0.36
C LEU A 85 -5.99 -7.80 0.28
N LEU A 86 -5.50 -6.56 0.26
CA LEU A 86 -6.25 -5.42 0.78
C LEU A 86 -7.60 -5.25 0.07
N VAL A 87 -7.61 -5.43 -1.26
CA VAL A 87 -8.86 -5.37 -2.03
C VAL A 87 -9.78 -6.52 -1.65
N LYS A 88 -9.24 -7.73 -1.57
CA LYS A 88 -10.01 -8.92 -1.22
C LYS A 88 -10.66 -8.80 0.15
N GLU A 89 -9.94 -8.22 1.12
CA GLU A 89 -10.42 -8.07 2.50
C GLU A 89 -11.30 -6.83 2.68
N GLY A 90 -11.57 -6.09 1.63
CA GLY A 90 -12.45 -4.93 1.67
C GLY A 90 -11.81 -3.66 2.22
N HIS A 91 -10.49 -3.63 2.35
CA HIS A 91 -9.76 -2.46 2.86
C HIS A 91 -9.36 -1.47 1.78
N ALA A 92 -9.41 -1.89 0.52
CA ALA A 92 -8.99 -1.06 -0.60
C ALA A 92 -9.87 -1.32 -1.82
N GLU A 93 -9.85 -0.37 -2.74
CA GLU A 93 -10.47 -0.53 -4.05
C GLU A 93 -9.38 -0.48 -5.11
N ILE A 94 -9.62 -1.13 -6.25
CA ILE A 94 -8.74 -0.98 -7.41
C ILE A 94 -8.86 0.45 -7.92
N TYR A 95 -7.73 1.15 -8.01
CA TYR A 95 -7.68 2.50 -8.55
C TYR A 95 -7.57 2.41 -10.08
N LYS A 96 -8.71 2.33 -10.75
CA LYS A 96 -8.76 2.01 -12.18
C LYS A 96 -7.89 2.92 -13.04
N LYS A 97 -7.83 4.19 -12.72
CA LYS A 97 -7.01 5.15 -13.47
C LYS A 97 -5.52 4.77 -13.51
N TYR A 98 -5.04 4.10 -12.48
CA TYR A 98 -3.62 3.73 -12.34
C TYR A 98 -3.41 2.22 -12.18
N SER A 99 -4.36 1.39 -12.60
CA SER A 99 -4.29 -0.05 -12.38
C SER A 99 -3.48 -0.82 -13.42
N LYS A 100 -3.13 -0.19 -14.51
CA LYS A 100 -2.47 -0.84 -15.65
C LYS A 100 -1.19 -1.60 -15.29
N PRO A 101 -0.32 -1.10 -14.38
CA PRO A 101 0.89 -1.81 -14.01
C PRO A 101 0.66 -3.14 -13.27
N CYS A 102 -0.55 -3.37 -12.75
CA CYS A 102 -0.86 -4.57 -11.96
C CYS A 102 -1.78 -5.48 -12.77
N LYS A 103 -1.25 -6.63 -13.19
CA LYS A 103 -2.00 -7.58 -14.01
C LYS A 103 -3.27 -8.06 -13.34
N TRP A 104 -3.23 -8.31 -12.04
CA TRP A 104 -4.38 -8.78 -11.27
C TRP A 104 -5.50 -7.73 -11.19
N ALA A 105 -5.19 -6.47 -11.44
CA ALA A 105 -6.13 -5.34 -11.30
C ALA A 105 -6.65 -4.83 -12.65
N SER A 106 -6.12 -5.32 -13.74
CA SER A 106 -6.48 -4.82 -15.09
C SER A 106 -7.36 -5.77 -15.85
#